data_5fbcba4ca8376bca38e67d8c22d9785e
#
_entry.id   5fbcba4ca8376bca38e67d8c22d9785e
#
_cell.length_a   1.000
_cell.length_b   1.000
_cell.length_c   1.000
_cell.angle_alpha   90.00
_cell.angle_beta   90.00
_cell.angle_gamma   90.00
#
_symmetry.space_group_name_H-M   'P 1'
#
loop_
_entity.id
_entity.type
_entity.pdbx_description
1 polymer ?
#
loop_
_entity_poly.entity_id
_entity_poly.type
_entity_poly.pdbx_seq_one_letter_code
_entity_poly.pdbx_strand_id
1 'polypeptide(L)'
;MTVKLYEQDAYIKEFTATVVSCEEAKGGYAVVLNQTAFFPEGGGQDPDQGTLNGVDVLDVQINKEIITHTVASPLEVRSEVAGSVNWDIRFDRMQNHTGEHLVSGVIHKLFGYNNMGFHMNDQLVTLDVDGTLNGEQIALVEQTVNNALYENRKVTPWFPRTEELKDYDYRSKLDLTEGVRLVEIEGYDVCACCAPHVARTGEIGIIKMIDFYPNKQGTRVELLCGKRAFADYSNLHQNNKEIMGLLSSKRLETPEKVKREQEALQALRAEYKNLAQTLSWAQLQPKSVGNHVFGFTPNVSYDELRYCVNRLQEEYQGICALFSENQQGENIYIVASVTENIQALVKEMNGALQGRGGGKPNFAQGKVSASQTEIEAWLLEKLG
;
A
#
# COMPACT_ATOMS: atom_id res chain seq x y z
N MET A 1 7.28 43.20 -4.44
CA MET A 1 7.93 42.09 -5.13
C MET A 1 9.05 41.58 -4.24
N THR A 2 9.14 40.28 -3.99
CA THR A 2 10.25 39.63 -3.27
C THR A 2 11.24 39.07 -4.30
N VAL A 3 12.54 39.37 -4.17
CA VAL A 3 13.56 38.79 -5.04
C VAL A 3 13.73 37.31 -4.70
N LYS A 4 13.59 36.44 -5.71
CA LYS A 4 13.62 34.98 -5.57
C LYS A 4 15.06 34.48 -5.81
N LEU A 5 15.84 34.34 -4.75
CA LEU A 5 17.24 33.89 -4.84
C LEU A 5 17.33 32.43 -5.33
N TYR A 6 16.37 31.59 -4.99
CA TYR A 6 16.30 30.18 -5.44
C TYR A 6 16.12 30.02 -6.95
N GLU A 7 15.64 31.06 -7.67
CA GLU A 7 15.57 31.06 -9.14
C GLU A 7 16.93 31.38 -9.76
N GLN A 8 17.79 32.13 -9.04
CA GLN A 8 19.14 32.49 -9.49
C GLN A 8 20.11 31.33 -9.25
N ASP A 9 20.08 30.77 -8.06
CA ASP A 9 20.85 29.59 -7.69
C ASP A 9 20.07 28.74 -6.66
N ALA A 10 19.68 27.53 -7.07
CA ALA A 10 18.96 26.57 -6.21
C ALA A 10 19.80 26.06 -5.03
N TYR A 11 21.13 26.26 -5.05
CA TYR A 11 22.08 25.78 -4.03
C TYR A 11 22.36 26.79 -2.92
N ILE A 12 21.74 27.98 -2.94
CA ILE A 12 21.83 28.94 -1.84
C ILE A 12 21.22 28.35 -0.58
N LYS A 13 22.05 28.12 0.42
CA LYS A 13 21.67 27.58 1.74
C LYS A 13 21.49 28.69 2.79
N GLU A 14 22.37 29.68 2.71
CA GLU A 14 22.43 30.82 3.63
C GLU A 14 22.28 32.11 2.84
N PHE A 15 21.53 33.06 3.37
CA PHE A 15 21.34 34.37 2.76
C PHE A 15 21.04 35.42 3.84
N THR A 16 21.19 36.69 3.45
CA THR A 16 20.72 37.81 4.28
C THR A 16 19.59 38.54 3.58
N ALA A 17 18.65 39.04 4.36
CA ALA A 17 17.50 39.80 3.86
C ALA A 17 17.06 40.85 4.86
N THR A 18 16.28 41.82 4.37
CA THR A 18 15.63 42.84 5.22
C THR A 18 14.16 42.51 5.38
N VAL A 19 13.68 42.57 6.63
CA VAL A 19 12.25 42.39 6.98
C VAL A 19 11.47 43.60 6.44
N VAL A 20 10.54 43.36 5.51
CA VAL A 20 9.65 44.38 4.92
C VAL A 20 8.42 44.58 5.78
N SER A 21 7.81 43.48 6.23
CA SER A 21 6.65 43.47 7.16
C SER A 21 6.68 42.24 8.05
N CYS A 22 6.07 42.36 9.23
CA CYS A 22 5.84 41.28 10.17
C CYS A 22 4.51 41.52 10.86
N GLU A 23 3.54 40.64 10.67
CA GLU A 23 2.18 40.77 11.20
C GLU A 23 1.77 39.47 11.89
N GLU A 24 0.96 39.55 12.93
CA GLU A 24 0.41 38.37 13.58
C GLU A 24 -0.54 37.62 12.62
N ALA A 25 -0.39 36.31 12.52
CA ALA A 25 -1.16 35.46 11.63
C ALA A 25 -1.52 34.14 12.31
N LYS A 26 -2.45 33.39 11.71
CA LYS A 26 -2.82 32.07 12.22
C LYS A 26 -1.62 31.12 12.21
N GLY A 27 -1.21 30.69 13.40
CA GLY A 27 -0.10 29.74 13.57
C GLY A 27 1.27 30.37 13.77
N GLY A 28 1.38 31.70 13.86
CA GLY A 28 2.64 32.41 14.07
C GLY A 28 2.61 33.85 13.55
N TYR A 29 3.66 34.24 12.85
CA TYR A 29 3.81 35.59 12.29
C TYR A 29 4.08 35.52 10.79
N ALA A 30 3.34 36.30 9.99
CA ALA A 30 3.53 36.43 8.56
C ALA A 30 4.64 37.48 8.29
N VAL A 31 5.77 37.02 7.79
CA VAL A 31 6.93 37.84 7.49
C VAL A 31 7.16 37.92 5.98
N VAL A 32 7.27 39.15 5.48
CA VAL A 32 7.70 39.42 4.10
C VAL A 32 9.11 39.98 4.11
N LEU A 33 9.97 39.40 3.27
CA LEU A 33 11.36 39.79 3.06
C LEU A 33 11.54 40.50 1.71
N ASN A 34 12.57 41.36 1.60
CA ASN A 34 12.95 41.96 0.31
C ASN A 34 13.50 40.92 -0.68
N GLN A 35 14.12 39.83 -0.18
CA GLN A 35 14.61 38.68 -0.95
C GLN A 35 14.56 37.40 -0.12
N THR A 36 14.52 36.24 -0.77
CA THR A 36 14.51 34.96 -0.08
C THR A 36 15.08 33.83 -0.92
N ALA A 37 15.78 32.91 -0.28
CA ALA A 37 16.18 31.62 -0.86
C ALA A 37 15.15 30.50 -0.57
N PHE A 38 14.16 30.73 0.28
CA PHE A 38 13.09 29.78 0.55
C PHE A 38 12.16 29.66 -0.66
N PHE A 39 11.98 28.45 -1.17
CA PHE A 39 10.99 28.13 -2.18
C PHE A 39 9.60 28.06 -1.53
N PRO A 40 8.59 28.80 -2.02
CA PRO A 40 7.22 28.70 -1.56
C PRO A 40 6.55 27.43 -2.11
N GLU A 41 5.46 27.01 -1.49
CA GLU A 41 4.62 25.95 -2.05
C GLU A 41 4.24 26.25 -3.51
N GLY A 42 4.49 25.28 -4.41
CA GLY A 42 4.16 25.47 -5.81
C GLY A 42 4.60 24.32 -6.71
N GLY A 43 3.95 24.16 -7.86
CA GLY A 43 4.31 23.14 -8.84
C GLY A 43 4.20 21.69 -8.33
N GLY A 44 3.37 21.42 -7.32
CA GLY A 44 3.23 20.09 -6.72
C GLY A 44 4.31 19.74 -5.70
N GLN A 45 5.10 20.73 -5.26
CA GLN A 45 6.13 20.61 -4.23
C GLN A 45 5.78 21.44 -3.02
N ASP A 46 5.99 20.88 -1.82
CA ASP A 46 5.84 21.57 -0.54
C ASP A 46 6.88 22.69 -0.38
N PRO A 47 6.58 23.73 0.46
CA PRO A 47 7.50 24.83 0.71
C PRO A 47 8.74 24.40 1.47
N ASP A 48 9.84 25.14 1.30
CA ASP A 48 11.04 24.90 2.08
C ASP A 48 10.85 25.14 3.57
N GLN A 49 11.74 24.53 4.34
CA GLN A 49 11.86 24.69 5.79
C GLN A 49 13.23 25.26 6.14
N GLY A 50 13.35 25.83 7.32
CA GLY A 50 14.60 26.38 7.82
C GLY A 50 14.37 27.43 8.90
N THR A 51 15.27 28.43 9.00
CA THR A 51 15.19 29.47 10.02
C THR A 51 15.48 30.88 9.49
N LEU A 52 14.90 31.89 10.16
CA LEU A 52 15.25 33.30 10.01
C LEU A 52 15.75 33.83 11.35
N ASN A 53 17.04 34.19 11.47
CA ASN A 53 17.72 34.51 12.74
C ASN A 53 17.51 33.43 13.82
N GLY A 54 17.47 32.13 13.42
CA GLY A 54 17.23 31.01 14.33
C GLY A 54 15.76 30.80 14.71
N VAL A 55 14.82 31.61 14.21
CA VAL A 55 13.38 31.40 14.35
C VAL A 55 12.89 30.48 13.24
N ASP A 56 12.17 29.41 13.60
CA ASP A 56 11.68 28.42 12.64
C ASP A 56 10.72 29.03 11.62
N VAL A 57 10.95 28.70 10.34
CA VAL A 57 10.04 28.96 9.22
C VAL A 57 9.11 27.75 9.09
N LEU A 58 7.84 27.96 9.40
CA LEU A 58 6.81 26.91 9.46
C LEU A 58 6.13 26.68 8.13
N ASP A 59 6.01 27.75 7.32
CA ASP A 59 5.38 27.71 5.99
C ASP A 59 5.90 28.85 5.12
N VAL A 60 5.89 28.66 3.80
CA VAL A 60 6.25 29.68 2.82
C VAL A 60 5.25 29.65 1.67
N GLN A 61 4.56 30.75 1.47
CA GLN A 61 3.52 30.90 0.45
C GLN A 61 3.82 32.05 -0.48
N ILE A 62 3.37 31.95 -1.73
CA ILE A 62 3.47 33.02 -2.70
C ILE A 62 2.09 33.52 -3.13
N ASN A 63 1.89 34.82 -3.11
CA ASN A 63 0.71 35.46 -3.69
C ASN A 63 1.17 36.56 -4.64
N LYS A 64 0.85 36.39 -5.94
CA LYS A 64 1.41 37.21 -7.01
C LYS A 64 2.94 37.17 -6.96
N GLU A 65 3.60 38.21 -6.56
CA GLU A 65 5.09 38.27 -6.52
C GLU A 65 5.62 38.52 -5.09
N ILE A 66 4.77 38.34 -4.08
CA ILE A 66 5.13 38.51 -2.68
C ILE A 66 5.22 37.14 -2.05
N ILE A 67 6.38 36.83 -1.47
CA ILE A 67 6.59 35.61 -0.70
C ILE A 67 6.46 35.94 0.77
N THR A 68 5.56 35.21 1.43
CA THR A 68 5.26 35.34 2.87
C THR A 68 5.78 34.09 3.59
N HIS A 69 6.57 34.31 4.63
CA HIS A 69 7.09 33.26 5.52
C HIS A 69 6.27 33.27 6.82
N THR A 70 5.67 32.16 7.17
CA THR A 70 5.07 31.98 8.50
C THR A 70 6.16 31.54 9.47
N VAL A 71 6.44 32.35 10.48
CA VAL A 71 7.50 32.05 11.46
C VAL A 71 6.94 31.92 12.88
N ALA A 72 7.65 31.18 13.73
CA ALA A 72 7.19 30.85 15.09
C ALA A 72 7.19 32.06 16.06
N SER A 73 8.02 33.09 15.80
CA SER A 73 8.15 34.29 16.65
C SER A 73 8.35 35.54 15.79
N PRO A 74 7.95 36.73 16.27
CA PRO A 74 8.02 37.94 15.47
C PRO A 74 9.46 38.37 15.18
N LEU A 75 9.66 39.01 14.03
CA LEU A 75 10.90 39.62 13.61
C LEU A 75 10.74 41.14 13.51
N GLU A 76 11.78 41.89 13.86
CA GLU A 76 11.74 43.35 13.83
C GLU A 76 11.70 43.89 12.38
N VAL A 77 10.74 44.72 12.08
CA VAL A 77 10.57 45.31 10.74
C VAL A 77 11.76 46.29 10.46
N ARG A 78 12.30 46.20 9.23
CA ARG A 78 13.49 46.91 8.76
C ARG A 78 14.83 46.39 9.33
N SER A 79 14.81 45.35 10.18
CA SER A 79 16.04 44.66 10.59
C SER A 79 16.59 43.76 9.48
N GLU A 80 17.88 43.52 9.52
CA GLU A 80 18.53 42.49 8.71
C GLU A 80 18.40 41.13 9.41
N VAL A 81 18.08 40.13 8.65
CA VAL A 81 17.93 38.75 9.12
C VAL A 81 18.81 37.81 8.30
N ALA A 82 19.43 36.84 8.98
CA ALA A 82 20.11 35.72 8.36
C ALA A 82 19.11 34.57 8.14
N GLY A 83 18.90 34.16 6.89
CA GLY A 83 18.09 33.01 6.52
C GLY A 83 18.95 31.78 6.29
N SER A 84 18.51 30.64 6.84
CA SER A 84 19.14 29.33 6.66
C SER A 84 18.10 28.32 6.19
N VAL A 85 18.27 27.80 4.97
CA VAL A 85 17.40 26.79 4.37
C VAL A 85 17.79 25.40 4.91
N ASN A 86 16.83 24.59 5.31
CA ASN A 86 17.09 23.19 5.66
C ASN A 86 17.51 22.43 4.40
N TRP A 87 18.83 22.29 4.23
CA TRP A 87 19.42 21.75 3.04
C TRP A 87 19.10 20.28 2.80
N ASP A 88 18.94 19.49 3.83
CA ASP A 88 18.60 18.09 3.71
C ASP A 88 17.20 17.91 3.08
N ILE A 89 16.23 18.72 3.48
CA ILE A 89 14.87 18.71 2.92
C ILE A 89 14.89 19.32 1.51
N ARG A 90 15.56 20.46 1.31
CA ARG A 90 15.66 21.11 0.01
C ARG A 90 16.28 20.18 -1.04
N PHE A 91 17.41 19.57 -0.74
CA PHE A 91 18.13 18.71 -1.68
C PHE A 91 17.37 17.42 -1.98
N ASP A 92 16.73 16.82 -0.98
CA ASP A 92 15.84 15.69 -1.16
C ASP A 92 14.67 16.03 -2.11
N ARG A 93 14.04 17.19 -1.95
CA ARG A 93 13.00 17.66 -2.87
C ARG A 93 13.53 17.92 -4.28
N MET A 94 14.70 18.52 -4.42
CA MET A 94 15.37 18.72 -5.70
C MET A 94 15.64 17.37 -6.40
N GLN A 95 16.14 16.35 -5.68
CA GLN A 95 16.37 15.01 -6.22
C GLN A 95 15.07 14.39 -6.75
N ASN A 96 14.01 14.42 -5.95
CA ASN A 96 12.74 13.81 -6.29
C ASN A 96 12.02 14.56 -7.42
N HIS A 97 12.03 15.89 -7.41
CA HIS A 97 11.39 16.69 -8.45
C HIS A 97 12.12 16.56 -9.80
N THR A 98 13.46 16.63 -9.79
CA THR A 98 14.24 16.41 -11.02
C THR A 98 14.09 14.98 -11.52
N GLY A 99 14.02 14.01 -10.62
CA GLY A 99 13.75 12.61 -10.95
C GLY A 99 12.40 12.42 -11.62
N GLU A 100 11.35 13.09 -11.14
CA GLU A 100 10.04 13.08 -11.79
C GLU A 100 10.10 13.65 -13.21
N HIS A 101 10.75 14.81 -13.40
CA HIS A 101 10.94 15.39 -14.74
C HIS A 101 11.63 14.41 -15.68
N LEU A 102 12.69 13.76 -15.23
CA LEU A 102 13.41 12.78 -16.04
C LEU A 102 12.51 11.57 -16.41
N VAL A 103 11.74 11.07 -15.45
CA VAL A 103 10.80 9.96 -15.68
C VAL A 103 9.71 10.36 -16.65
N SER A 104 9.04 11.48 -16.42
CA SER A 104 7.96 11.96 -17.29
C SER A 104 8.45 12.32 -18.70
N GLY A 105 9.65 12.90 -18.82
CA GLY A 105 10.30 13.17 -20.10
C GLY A 105 10.64 11.90 -20.88
N VAL A 106 11.19 10.87 -20.21
CA VAL A 106 11.47 9.58 -20.82
C VAL A 106 10.19 8.85 -21.24
N ILE A 107 9.13 8.88 -20.42
CA ILE A 107 7.82 8.29 -20.78
C ILE A 107 7.26 9.00 -22.03
N HIS A 108 7.31 10.34 -22.07
CA HIS A 108 6.87 11.09 -23.22
C HIS A 108 7.68 10.74 -24.48
N LYS A 109 9.00 10.71 -24.37
CA LYS A 109 9.90 10.41 -25.49
C LYS A 109 9.73 8.99 -26.06
N LEU A 110 9.50 7.99 -25.19
CA LEU A 110 9.38 6.58 -25.60
C LEU A 110 7.97 6.23 -26.08
N PHE A 111 6.93 6.81 -25.49
CA PHE A 111 5.55 6.36 -25.69
C PHE A 111 4.60 7.47 -26.12
N GLY A 112 5.01 8.74 -26.13
CA GLY A 112 4.19 9.90 -26.47
C GLY A 112 3.16 10.27 -25.38
N TYR A 113 3.26 9.69 -24.17
CA TYR A 113 2.32 9.96 -23.08
C TYR A 113 2.70 11.22 -22.31
N ASN A 114 1.67 11.96 -21.87
CA ASN A 114 1.83 13.23 -21.17
C ASN A 114 1.63 13.08 -19.67
N ASN A 115 2.35 13.89 -18.90
CA ASN A 115 2.12 14.05 -17.47
C ASN A 115 0.83 14.84 -17.22
N MET A 116 -0.18 14.19 -16.65
CA MET A 116 -1.49 14.75 -16.31
C MET A 116 -1.60 15.19 -14.85
N GLY A 117 -0.72 14.70 -13.97
CA GLY A 117 -0.70 15.00 -12.56
C GLY A 117 0.64 14.64 -11.92
N PHE A 118 1.08 15.50 -11.01
CA PHE A 118 2.27 15.28 -10.19
C PHE A 118 1.97 15.69 -8.76
N HIS A 119 2.35 14.87 -7.84
CA HIS A 119 2.29 15.18 -6.42
C HIS A 119 3.51 14.58 -5.72
N MET A 120 4.14 15.38 -4.87
CA MET A 120 5.29 14.96 -4.07
C MET A 120 5.04 15.35 -2.61
N ASN A 121 5.04 14.37 -1.73
CA ASN A 121 5.07 14.55 -0.29
C ASN A 121 6.37 13.97 0.29
N ASP A 122 6.52 13.95 1.60
CA ASP A 122 7.74 13.46 2.25
C ASP A 122 7.97 11.95 2.14
N GLN A 123 6.97 11.19 1.67
CA GLN A 123 7.03 9.73 1.59
C GLN A 123 7.16 9.21 0.16
N LEU A 124 6.48 9.82 -0.80
CA LEU A 124 6.31 9.27 -2.14
C LEU A 124 6.15 10.37 -3.19
N VAL A 125 6.57 10.07 -4.39
CA VAL A 125 6.29 10.85 -5.60
C VAL A 125 5.31 10.09 -6.46
N THR A 126 4.22 10.74 -6.88
CA THR A 126 3.24 10.17 -7.80
C THR A 126 3.19 10.96 -9.10
N LEU A 127 3.16 10.24 -10.20
CA LEU A 127 3.06 10.75 -11.57
C LEU A 127 1.87 10.08 -12.26
N ASP A 128 0.93 10.87 -12.76
CA ASP A 128 -0.18 10.40 -13.58
C ASP A 128 0.10 10.67 -15.06
N VAL A 129 0.01 9.65 -15.90
CA VAL A 129 0.17 9.77 -17.35
C VAL A 129 -1.10 9.38 -18.09
N ASP A 130 -1.33 9.99 -19.28
CA ASP A 130 -2.52 9.79 -20.12
C ASP A 130 -2.49 8.50 -20.95
N GLY A 131 -1.52 7.63 -20.72
CA GLY A 131 -1.37 6.36 -21.42
C GLY A 131 -1.31 5.15 -20.50
N THR A 132 -1.61 3.98 -21.07
CA THR A 132 -1.51 2.71 -20.33
C THR A 132 -0.10 2.14 -20.44
N LEU A 133 0.57 1.99 -19.29
CA LEU A 133 1.89 1.36 -19.16
C LEU A 133 1.77 -0.05 -18.59
N ASN A 134 2.59 -0.97 -19.10
CA ASN A 134 2.75 -2.32 -18.56
C ASN A 134 4.09 -2.48 -17.84
N GLY A 135 4.30 -3.63 -17.18
CA GLY A 135 5.51 -3.88 -16.40
C GLY A 135 6.82 -3.82 -17.21
N GLU A 136 6.81 -4.26 -18.46
CA GLU A 136 8.00 -4.20 -19.32
C GLU A 136 8.36 -2.76 -19.70
N GLN A 137 7.35 -1.94 -19.97
CA GLN A 137 7.52 -0.52 -20.26
C GLN A 137 8.02 0.26 -19.02
N ILE A 138 7.47 -0.03 -17.84
CA ILE A 138 7.96 0.55 -16.57
C ILE A 138 9.42 0.16 -16.32
N ALA A 139 9.79 -1.10 -16.52
CA ALA A 139 11.18 -1.56 -16.37
C ALA A 139 12.12 -0.86 -17.38
N LEU A 140 11.67 -0.66 -18.62
CA LEU A 140 12.43 0.06 -19.63
C LEU A 140 12.64 1.54 -19.24
N VAL A 141 11.58 2.20 -18.73
CA VAL A 141 11.69 3.59 -18.24
C VAL A 141 12.69 3.64 -17.08
N GLU A 142 12.55 2.77 -16.07
CA GLU A 142 13.46 2.72 -14.92
C GLU A 142 14.92 2.53 -15.35
N GLN A 143 15.17 1.62 -16.27
CA GLN A 143 16.50 1.42 -16.81
C GLN A 143 17.04 2.65 -17.54
N THR A 144 16.20 3.29 -18.39
CA THR A 144 16.58 4.44 -19.19
C THR A 144 16.92 5.65 -18.31
N VAL A 145 16.08 5.94 -17.31
CA VAL A 145 16.33 7.06 -16.40
C VAL A 145 17.58 6.83 -15.54
N ASN A 146 17.84 5.63 -15.06
CA ASN A 146 19.04 5.35 -14.28
C ASN A 146 20.30 5.40 -15.16
N ASN A 147 20.24 5.05 -16.45
CA ASN A 147 21.34 5.28 -17.38
C ASN A 147 21.66 6.79 -17.53
N ALA A 148 20.61 7.64 -17.60
CA ALA A 148 20.79 9.10 -17.65
C ALA A 148 21.50 9.65 -16.39
N LEU A 149 21.33 9.01 -15.23
CA LEU A 149 22.05 9.38 -14.00
C LEU A 149 23.56 9.11 -14.17
N TYR A 150 23.93 7.97 -14.73
CA TYR A 150 25.34 7.62 -14.99
C TYR A 150 25.97 8.52 -16.04
N GLU A 151 25.20 9.02 -17.02
CA GLU A 151 25.66 9.99 -18.02
C GLU A 151 25.94 11.37 -17.40
N ASN A 152 25.39 11.64 -16.22
CA ASN A 152 25.59 12.88 -15.47
C ASN A 152 25.32 14.15 -16.29
N ARG A 153 24.17 14.16 -16.99
CA ARG A 153 23.72 15.24 -17.87
C ARG A 153 23.47 16.55 -17.11
N LYS A 154 23.60 17.67 -17.77
CA LYS A 154 23.28 18.97 -17.18
C LYS A 154 21.79 19.14 -17.02
N VAL A 155 21.40 19.81 -15.94
CA VAL A 155 20.04 20.32 -15.72
C VAL A 155 20.13 21.85 -15.68
N THR A 156 19.52 22.48 -16.67
CA THR A 156 19.69 23.92 -16.89
C THR A 156 18.33 24.61 -16.80
N PRO A 157 18.09 25.42 -15.76
CA PRO A 157 16.97 26.34 -15.72
C PRO A 157 17.28 27.65 -16.45
N TRP A 158 16.30 28.19 -17.20
CA TRP A 158 16.44 29.53 -17.80
C TRP A 158 15.08 30.18 -18.04
N PHE A 159 15.09 31.49 -18.28
CA PHE A 159 13.91 32.26 -18.68
C PHE A 159 14.08 32.67 -20.14
N PRO A 160 13.40 32.00 -21.09
CA PRO A 160 13.38 32.47 -22.48
C PRO A 160 12.64 33.80 -22.61
N ARG A 161 12.96 34.60 -23.62
CA ARG A 161 12.12 35.72 -23.97
C ARG A 161 10.76 35.25 -24.47
N THR A 162 9.69 36.00 -24.23
CA THR A 162 8.33 35.62 -24.60
C THR A 162 8.20 35.24 -26.07
N GLU A 163 8.92 35.96 -26.96
CA GLU A 163 8.87 35.70 -28.41
C GLU A 163 9.60 34.41 -28.82
N GLU A 164 10.55 33.95 -27.98
CA GLU A 164 11.32 32.71 -28.19
C GLU A 164 10.60 31.45 -27.71
N LEU A 165 9.59 31.57 -26.86
CA LEU A 165 8.87 30.40 -26.30
C LEU A 165 8.33 29.47 -27.38
N LYS A 166 7.86 30.01 -28.50
CA LYS A 166 7.32 29.23 -29.62
C LYS A 166 8.38 28.39 -30.36
N ASP A 167 9.67 28.69 -30.17
CA ASP A 167 10.77 28.02 -30.84
C ASP A 167 11.29 26.82 -30.04
N TYR A 168 10.78 26.64 -28.79
CA TYR A 168 11.11 25.50 -27.93
C TYR A 168 10.00 24.48 -27.94
N ASP A 169 10.34 23.19 -28.10
CA ASP A 169 9.46 22.07 -27.84
C ASP A 169 9.58 21.72 -26.36
N TYR A 170 8.59 22.11 -25.55
CA TYR A 170 8.60 21.91 -24.10
C TYR A 170 7.25 21.43 -23.59
N ARG A 171 7.29 20.64 -22.53
CA ARG A 171 6.09 20.18 -21.84
C ARG A 171 5.63 21.25 -20.84
N SER A 172 4.33 21.48 -20.77
CA SER A 172 3.72 22.38 -19.78
C SER A 172 2.36 21.85 -19.39
N LYS A 173 2.01 22.01 -18.11
CA LYS A 173 0.65 21.75 -17.58
C LYS A 173 -0.25 22.98 -17.66
N LEU A 174 0.32 24.14 -17.87
CA LEU A 174 -0.38 25.43 -17.87
C LEU A 174 -0.10 26.15 -19.20
N ASP A 175 -1.12 26.80 -19.73
CA ASP A 175 -1.01 27.67 -20.91
C ASP A 175 -0.42 29.03 -20.47
N LEU A 176 0.85 29.05 -20.10
CA LEU A 176 1.54 30.26 -19.71
C LEU A 176 2.14 30.95 -20.95
N THR A 177 1.94 32.26 -21.07
CA THR A 177 2.40 33.04 -22.19
C THR A 177 3.54 34.02 -21.84
N GLU A 178 3.74 34.31 -20.56
CA GLU A 178 4.76 35.24 -20.06
C GLU A 178 5.40 34.73 -18.78
N GLY A 179 6.67 35.08 -18.55
CA GLY A 179 7.40 34.74 -17.34
C GLY A 179 7.64 33.22 -17.16
N VAL A 180 7.64 32.47 -18.25
CA VAL A 180 7.82 31.01 -18.22
C VAL A 180 9.27 30.68 -17.93
N ARG A 181 9.52 29.97 -16.84
CA ARG A 181 10.83 29.36 -16.56
C ARG A 181 10.85 27.97 -17.14
N LEU A 182 11.79 27.67 -18.01
CA LEU A 182 12.04 26.35 -18.56
C LEU A 182 13.18 25.67 -17.79
N VAL A 183 13.09 24.35 -17.68
CA VAL A 183 14.12 23.47 -17.11
C VAL A 183 14.42 22.40 -18.15
N GLU A 184 15.66 22.35 -18.65
CA GLU A 184 16.15 21.33 -19.56
C GLU A 184 16.93 20.28 -18.79
N ILE A 185 16.62 19.01 -19.02
CA ILE A 185 17.49 17.88 -18.73
C ILE A 185 18.10 17.46 -20.08
N GLU A 186 19.37 17.79 -20.29
CA GLU A 186 20.07 17.67 -21.58
C GLU A 186 19.81 16.29 -22.25
N GLY A 187 19.13 16.33 -23.41
CA GLY A 187 18.83 15.16 -24.22
C GLY A 187 17.63 14.31 -23.74
N TYR A 188 16.98 14.68 -22.63
CA TYR A 188 15.88 13.91 -22.05
C TYR A 188 14.56 14.64 -21.94
N ASP A 189 14.56 15.89 -21.48
CA ASP A 189 13.34 16.64 -21.22
C ASP A 189 13.53 18.15 -21.29
N VAL A 190 12.51 18.89 -21.71
CA VAL A 190 12.36 20.33 -21.51
C VAL A 190 10.96 20.58 -20.97
N CYS A 191 10.85 21.18 -19.80
CA CYS A 191 9.57 21.38 -19.14
C CYS A 191 9.47 22.77 -18.47
N ALA A 192 8.27 23.35 -18.50
CA ALA A 192 7.98 24.56 -17.74
C ALA A 192 7.87 24.22 -16.24
N CYS A 193 8.78 24.78 -15.42
CA CYS A 193 8.82 24.52 -13.99
C CYS A 193 9.45 25.66 -13.19
N CYS A 194 8.83 26.02 -12.05
CA CYS A 194 9.32 27.07 -11.16
C CYS A 194 10.18 26.54 -9.99
N ALA A 195 10.18 25.22 -9.73
CA ALA A 195 10.84 24.64 -8.58
C ALA A 195 12.38 24.59 -8.70
N PRO A 196 13.10 24.50 -7.58
CA PRO A 196 14.53 24.20 -7.56
C PRO A 196 14.81 22.78 -8.06
N HIS A 197 15.87 22.63 -8.86
CA HIS A 197 16.34 21.37 -9.41
C HIS A 197 17.82 21.15 -9.10
N VAL A 198 18.28 19.88 -9.14
CA VAL A 198 19.70 19.57 -9.07
C VAL A 198 20.41 20.07 -10.35
N ALA A 199 21.71 20.35 -10.28
CA ALA A 199 22.47 20.89 -11.43
C ALA A 199 22.82 19.78 -12.45
N ARG A 200 22.84 18.52 -12.04
CA ARG A 200 23.18 17.38 -12.89
C ARG A 200 22.35 16.15 -12.51
N THR A 201 22.04 15.30 -13.50
CA THR A 201 21.26 14.07 -13.28
C THR A 201 21.93 13.12 -12.29
N GLY A 202 23.25 13.06 -12.25
CA GLY A 202 23.99 12.22 -11.29
C GLY A 202 23.75 12.57 -9.82
N GLU A 203 23.33 13.81 -9.52
CA GLU A 203 22.99 14.26 -8.17
C GLU A 203 21.66 13.69 -7.66
N ILE A 204 20.80 13.18 -8.56
CA ILE A 204 19.59 12.45 -8.20
C ILE A 204 19.96 11.16 -7.47
N GLY A 205 21.07 10.52 -7.85
CA GLY A 205 21.62 9.32 -7.22
C GLY A 205 21.02 8.03 -7.76
N ILE A 206 19.77 7.75 -7.49
CA ILE A 206 19.02 6.58 -7.98
C ILE A 206 17.54 6.94 -8.15
N ILE A 207 16.90 6.35 -9.14
CA ILE A 207 15.44 6.41 -9.34
C ILE A 207 14.89 5.00 -9.28
N LYS A 208 13.87 4.78 -8.43
CA LYS A 208 13.18 3.50 -8.30
C LYS A 208 11.69 3.68 -8.55
N MET A 209 11.14 2.93 -9.49
CA MET A 209 9.70 2.75 -9.63
C MET A 209 9.22 1.80 -8.55
N ILE A 210 8.32 2.27 -7.67
CA ILE A 210 7.83 1.50 -6.51
C ILE A 210 6.63 0.67 -6.90
N ASP A 211 5.66 1.32 -7.58
CA ASP A 211 4.45 0.65 -8.05
C ASP A 211 3.86 1.40 -9.25
N PHE A 212 2.92 0.76 -9.95
CA PHE A 212 2.13 1.39 -11.00
C PHE A 212 0.76 0.71 -11.10
N TYR A 213 -0.27 1.50 -11.33
CA TYR A 213 -1.63 0.98 -11.46
C TYR A 213 -2.52 1.88 -12.34
N PRO A 214 -3.60 1.32 -12.91
CA PRO A 214 -4.55 2.09 -13.72
C PRO A 214 -5.19 3.21 -12.90
N ASN A 215 -5.34 4.38 -13.50
CA ASN A 215 -6.13 5.48 -12.98
C ASN A 215 -7.18 5.93 -13.99
N LYS A 216 -7.95 7.00 -13.68
CA LYS A 216 -9.04 7.49 -14.54
C LYS A 216 -8.58 7.97 -15.93
N GLN A 217 -7.32 8.36 -16.08
CA GLN A 217 -6.78 8.99 -17.28
C GLN A 217 -5.72 8.12 -17.98
N GLY A 218 -5.23 7.06 -17.34
CA GLY A 218 -4.20 6.19 -17.89
C GLY A 218 -3.50 5.38 -16.81
N THR A 219 -2.25 5.71 -16.47
CA THR A 219 -1.46 5.01 -15.45
C THR A 219 -0.95 5.99 -14.40
N ARG A 220 -1.10 5.64 -13.12
CA ARG A 220 -0.37 6.26 -12.03
C ARG A 220 0.90 5.47 -11.77
N VAL A 221 2.01 6.18 -11.68
CA VAL A 221 3.33 5.63 -11.34
C VAL A 221 3.77 6.21 -10.01
N GLU A 222 4.23 5.35 -9.11
CA GLU A 222 4.83 5.72 -7.84
C GLU A 222 6.33 5.54 -7.90
N LEU A 223 7.08 6.54 -7.48
CA LEU A 223 8.53 6.51 -7.56
C LEU A 223 9.19 7.17 -6.35
N LEU A 224 10.44 6.80 -6.14
CA LEU A 224 11.35 7.41 -5.16
C LEU A 224 12.68 7.71 -5.82
N CYS A 225 13.30 8.82 -5.40
CA CYS A 225 14.61 9.21 -5.87
C CYS A 225 15.59 9.42 -4.71
N GLY A 226 16.88 9.32 -4.99
CA GLY A 226 17.96 9.68 -4.09
C GLY A 226 17.93 8.97 -2.74
N LYS A 227 17.99 9.76 -1.67
CA LYS A 227 18.02 9.25 -0.30
C LYS A 227 16.80 8.39 0.03
N ARG A 228 15.61 8.75 -0.48
CA ARG A 228 14.37 8.01 -0.23
C ARG A 228 14.42 6.62 -0.86
N ALA A 229 14.83 6.52 -2.13
CA ALA A 229 14.96 5.24 -2.82
C ALA A 229 16.02 4.33 -2.15
N PHE A 230 17.11 4.91 -1.67
CA PHE A 230 18.13 4.17 -0.93
C PHE A 230 17.62 3.66 0.43
N ALA A 231 16.87 4.50 1.16
CA ALA A 231 16.26 4.10 2.42
C ALA A 231 15.24 2.96 2.23
N ASP A 232 14.38 3.06 1.22
CA ASP A 232 13.43 2.00 0.85
C ASP A 232 14.14 0.69 0.53
N TYR A 233 15.16 0.73 -0.33
CA TYR A 233 15.96 -0.45 -0.65
C TYR A 233 16.60 -1.07 0.61
N SER A 234 17.12 -0.23 1.52
CA SER A 234 17.75 -0.69 2.76
C SER A 234 16.76 -1.39 3.67
N ASN A 235 15.53 -0.87 3.78
CA ASN A 235 14.45 -1.48 4.54
C ASN A 235 14.02 -2.83 3.93
N LEU A 236 13.82 -2.88 2.61
CA LEU A 236 13.49 -4.12 1.91
C LEU A 236 14.61 -5.16 2.04
N HIS A 237 15.87 -4.73 1.98
CA HIS A 237 17.01 -5.62 2.19
C HIS A 237 17.02 -6.20 3.60
N GLN A 238 16.78 -5.37 4.62
CA GLN A 238 16.71 -5.82 6.01
C GLN A 238 15.54 -6.79 6.23
N ASN A 239 14.35 -6.48 5.70
CA ASN A 239 13.18 -7.37 5.77
C ASN A 239 13.48 -8.73 5.12
N ASN A 240 14.11 -8.73 3.93
CA ASN A 240 14.50 -9.98 3.28
C ASN A 240 15.51 -10.77 4.12
N LYS A 241 16.45 -10.09 4.79
CA LYS A 241 17.42 -10.74 5.69
C LYS A 241 16.75 -11.42 6.89
N GLU A 242 15.71 -10.79 7.45
CA GLU A 242 14.93 -11.39 8.52
C GLU A 242 14.16 -12.63 8.06
N ILE A 243 13.50 -12.55 6.90
CA ILE A 243 12.81 -13.69 6.27
C ILE A 243 13.78 -14.82 5.98
N MET A 244 14.99 -14.52 5.48
CA MET A 244 16.07 -15.51 5.28
C MET A 244 16.42 -16.24 6.58
N GLY A 245 16.51 -15.51 7.69
CA GLY A 245 16.76 -16.09 9.01
C GLY A 245 15.66 -17.06 9.45
N LEU A 246 14.39 -16.65 9.31
CA LEU A 246 13.22 -17.46 9.65
C LEU A 246 13.13 -18.76 8.82
N LEU A 247 13.45 -18.68 7.53
CA LEU A 247 13.32 -19.77 6.58
C LEU A 247 14.61 -20.58 6.35
N SER A 248 15.72 -20.17 6.99
CA SER A 248 17.05 -20.76 6.72
C SER A 248 17.36 -20.78 5.21
N SER A 249 17.05 -19.69 4.50
CA SER A 249 17.24 -19.55 3.05
C SER A 249 18.47 -18.73 2.70
N LYS A 250 18.97 -18.85 1.46
CA LYS A 250 19.97 -17.95 0.92
C LYS A 250 19.35 -16.70 0.31
N ARG A 251 20.20 -15.70 0.04
CA ARG A 251 19.80 -14.33 -0.33
C ARG A 251 18.77 -14.24 -1.47
N LEU A 252 18.88 -15.06 -2.50
CA LEU A 252 18.01 -15.02 -3.68
C LEU A 252 17.05 -16.22 -3.76
N GLU A 253 17.02 -17.07 -2.73
CA GLU A 253 16.22 -18.30 -2.70
C GLU A 253 14.96 -18.15 -1.80
N THR A 254 14.71 -16.95 -1.26
CA THR A 254 13.59 -16.70 -0.35
C THR A 254 12.24 -17.05 -0.96
N PRO A 255 11.91 -16.66 -2.22
CA PRO A 255 10.62 -16.99 -2.83
C PRO A 255 10.39 -18.50 -2.97
N GLU A 256 11.40 -19.24 -3.43
CA GLU A 256 11.33 -20.70 -3.58
C GLU A 256 11.17 -21.39 -2.22
N LYS A 257 11.82 -20.85 -1.18
CA LYS A 257 11.69 -21.40 0.16
C LYS A 257 10.30 -21.16 0.73
N VAL A 258 9.74 -19.95 0.56
CA VAL A 258 8.35 -19.65 0.95
C VAL A 258 7.37 -20.60 0.25
N LYS A 259 7.53 -20.82 -1.06
CA LYS A 259 6.70 -21.75 -1.83
C LYS A 259 6.74 -23.16 -1.28
N ARG A 260 7.95 -23.67 -1.00
CA ARG A 260 8.14 -25.03 -0.41
C ARG A 260 7.48 -25.17 0.95
N GLU A 261 7.59 -24.15 1.82
CA GLU A 261 6.94 -24.18 3.13
C GLU A 261 5.41 -24.14 3.01
N GLN A 262 4.86 -23.38 2.05
CA GLN A 262 3.43 -23.39 1.77
C GLN A 262 2.94 -24.75 1.27
N GLU A 263 3.66 -25.38 0.36
CA GLU A 263 3.36 -26.73 -0.15
C GLU A 263 3.42 -27.77 0.97
N ALA A 264 4.45 -27.73 1.82
CA ALA A 264 4.60 -28.62 2.96
C ALA A 264 3.46 -28.43 3.98
N LEU A 265 3.07 -27.18 4.25
CA LEU A 265 1.95 -26.89 5.15
C LEU A 265 0.60 -27.43 4.60
N GLN A 266 0.38 -27.30 3.30
CA GLN A 266 -0.82 -27.84 2.66
C GLN A 266 -0.86 -29.37 2.74
N ALA A 267 0.29 -30.04 2.45
CA ALA A 267 0.41 -31.50 2.59
C ALA A 267 0.16 -31.97 4.01
N LEU A 268 0.77 -31.32 5.00
CA LEU A 268 0.57 -31.62 6.41
C LEU A 268 -0.89 -31.44 6.86
N ARG A 269 -1.56 -30.41 6.40
CA ARG A 269 -3.00 -30.17 6.67
C ARG A 269 -3.87 -31.28 6.08
N ALA A 270 -3.56 -31.75 4.87
CA ALA A 270 -4.28 -32.86 4.23
C ALA A 270 -4.05 -34.18 4.99
N GLU A 271 -2.81 -34.46 5.39
CA GLU A 271 -2.47 -35.63 6.19
C GLU A 271 -3.15 -35.60 7.57
N TYR A 272 -3.10 -34.47 8.27
CA TYR A 272 -3.81 -34.27 9.52
C TYR A 272 -5.31 -34.53 9.39
N LYS A 273 -5.95 -33.97 8.32
CA LYS A 273 -7.37 -34.21 8.06
C LYS A 273 -7.69 -35.69 7.85
N ASN A 274 -6.88 -36.39 7.05
CA ASN A 274 -7.07 -37.83 6.81
C ASN A 274 -6.89 -38.66 8.10
N LEU A 275 -5.90 -38.33 8.92
CA LEU A 275 -5.65 -38.98 10.19
C LEU A 275 -6.81 -38.72 11.17
N ALA A 276 -7.28 -37.47 11.27
CA ALA A 276 -8.41 -37.12 12.12
C ALA A 276 -9.69 -37.85 11.70
N GLN A 277 -9.99 -37.92 10.41
CA GLN A 277 -11.11 -38.68 9.86
C GLN A 277 -11.01 -40.19 10.16
N THR A 278 -9.82 -40.76 9.99
CA THR A 278 -9.54 -42.18 10.28
C THR A 278 -9.72 -42.49 11.76
N LEU A 279 -9.22 -41.62 12.63
CA LEU A 279 -9.36 -41.76 14.08
C LEU A 279 -10.81 -41.65 14.51
N SER A 280 -11.54 -40.65 13.99
CA SER A 280 -12.96 -40.43 14.29
C SER A 280 -13.81 -41.64 13.90
N TRP A 281 -13.52 -42.25 12.74
CA TRP A 281 -14.17 -43.48 12.32
C TRP A 281 -13.84 -44.66 13.24
N ALA A 282 -12.58 -44.82 13.63
CA ALA A 282 -12.15 -45.90 14.50
C ALA A 282 -12.75 -45.81 15.93
N GLN A 283 -13.00 -44.60 16.39
CA GLN A 283 -13.61 -44.35 17.72
C GLN A 283 -15.14 -44.36 17.71
N LEU A 284 -15.76 -44.32 16.53
CA LEU A 284 -17.19 -44.31 16.39
C LEU A 284 -17.79 -45.63 16.92
N GLN A 285 -18.81 -45.52 17.76
CA GLN A 285 -19.57 -46.63 18.27
C GLN A 285 -21.02 -46.58 17.74
N PRO A 286 -21.26 -47.12 16.53
CA PRO A 286 -22.57 -47.05 15.90
C PRO A 286 -23.54 -48.07 16.54
N LYS A 287 -24.79 -47.66 16.66
CA LYS A 287 -25.91 -48.50 17.08
C LYS A 287 -26.96 -48.49 15.99
N SER A 288 -27.33 -49.64 15.48
CA SER A 288 -28.34 -49.82 14.44
C SER A 288 -29.72 -50.06 15.00
N VAL A 289 -30.74 -49.44 14.40
CA VAL A 289 -32.16 -49.65 14.72
C VAL A 289 -32.90 -49.74 13.38
N GLY A 290 -33.23 -50.96 12.98
CA GLY A 290 -33.76 -51.19 11.64
C GLY A 290 -32.83 -50.73 10.54
N ASN A 291 -33.28 -49.80 9.66
CA ASN A 291 -32.49 -49.19 8.63
C ASN A 291 -31.74 -47.94 9.06
N HIS A 292 -31.91 -47.49 10.29
CA HIS A 292 -31.31 -46.30 10.86
C HIS A 292 -30.07 -46.63 11.67
N VAL A 293 -29.18 -45.68 11.81
CA VAL A 293 -27.98 -45.80 12.63
C VAL A 293 -27.70 -44.48 13.36
N PHE A 294 -27.33 -44.58 14.61
CA PHE A 294 -26.84 -43.44 15.37
C PHE A 294 -25.55 -43.82 16.11
N GLY A 295 -24.79 -42.85 16.52
CA GLY A 295 -23.55 -43.11 17.25
C GLY A 295 -22.90 -41.87 17.81
N PHE A 296 -21.87 -42.13 18.62
CA PHE A 296 -21.09 -41.09 19.29
C PHE A 296 -19.63 -41.29 19.00
N THR A 297 -18.93 -40.18 18.84
CA THR A 297 -17.46 -40.13 18.72
C THR A 297 -16.95 -38.93 19.51
N PRO A 298 -15.91 -39.06 20.36
CA PRO A 298 -15.48 -37.96 21.22
C PRO A 298 -14.66 -36.89 20.50
N ASN A 299 -14.84 -35.63 20.87
CA ASN A 299 -13.97 -34.51 20.52
C ASN A 299 -13.63 -34.34 19.01
N VAL A 300 -14.63 -34.49 18.15
CA VAL A 300 -14.44 -34.29 16.71
C VAL A 300 -15.19 -33.05 16.23
N SER A 301 -14.72 -32.49 15.12
CA SER A 301 -15.35 -31.35 14.44
C SER A 301 -16.51 -31.80 13.54
N TYR A 302 -17.27 -30.82 13.01
CA TYR A 302 -18.31 -31.12 12.01
C TYR A 302 -17.75 -31.78 10.74
N ASP A 303 -16.49 -31.53 10.37
CA ASP A 303 -15.89 -32.13 9.17
C ASP A 303 -15.63 -33.64 9.36
N GLU A 304 -15.13 -34.03 10.53
CA GLU A 304 -14.96 -35.47 10.87
C GLU A 304 -16.32 -36.18 11.05
N LEU A 305 -17.30 -35.53 11.74
CA LEU A 305 -18.64 -36.09 11.82
C LEU A 305 -19.28 -36.30 10.46
N ARG A 306 -19.12 -35.32 9.55
CA ARG A 306 -19.63 -35.42 8.17
C ARG A 306 -18.97 -36.56 7.40
N TYR A 307 -17.66 -36.74 7.57
CA TYR A 307 -16.98 -37.88 6.99
C TYR A 307 -17.56 -39.20 7.48
N CYS A 308 -17.78 -39.35 8.78
CA CYS A 308 -18.36 -40.55 9.36
C CYS A 308 -19.81 -40.79 8.92
N VAL A 309 -20.64 -39.74 8.88
CA VAL A 309 -22.02 -39.83 8.38
C VAL A 309 -22.07 -40.26 6.93
N ASN A 310 -21.27 -39.64 6.05
CA ASN A 310 -21.23 -39.98 4.63
C ASN A 310 -20.83 -41.46 4.44
N ARG A 311 -19.89 -41.96 5.22
CA ARG A 311 -19.46 -43.33 5.15
C ARG A 311 -20.52 -44.31 5.69
N LEU A 312 -21.28 -43.97 6.75
CA LEU A 312 -22.43 -44.76 7.21
C LEU A 312 -23.55 -44.80 6.18
N GLN A 313 -23.77 -43.72 5.41
CA GLN A 313 -24.80 -43.70 4.36
C GLN A 313 -24.48 -44.62 3.15
N GLU A 314 -23.29 -45.16 3.05
CA GLU A 314 -22.95 -46.20 2.07
C GLU A 314 -23.57 -47.56 2.48
N GLU A 315 -23.76 -47.80 3.79
CA GLU A 315 -24.27 -49.03 4.35
C GLU A 315 -25.75 -48.94 4.78
N TYR A 316 -26.17 -47.76 5.30
CA TYR A 316 -27.49 -47.52 5.86
C TYR A 316 -28.31 -46.57 4.97
N GLN A 317 -29.49 -47.04 4.53
CA GLN A 317 -30.38 -46.24 3.68
C GLN A 317 -31.30 -45.29 4.47
N GLY A 318 -31.49 -45.51 5.73
CA GLY A 318 -32.32 -44.70 6.62
C GLY A 318 -31.57 -43.48 7.19
N ILE A 319 -31.96 -43.10 8.40
CA ILE A 319 -31.38 -41.94 9.10
C ILE A 319 -30.04 -42.35 9.72
N CYS A 320 -29.00 -41.55 9.41
CA CYS A 320 -27.70 -41.59 10.07
C CYS A 320 -27.57 -40.39 10.99
N ALA A 321 -27.47 -40.57 12.30
CA ALA A 321 -27.37 -39.50 13.29
C ALA A 321 -26.11 -39.66 14.14
N LEU A 322 -25.15 -38.78 13.98
CA LEU A 322 -23.89 -38.81 14.75
C LEU A 322 -23.74 -37.59 15.64
N PHE A 323 -23.18 -37.84 16.82
CA PHE A 323 -22.97 -36.84 17.86
C PHE A 323 -21.54 -36.86 18.37
N SER A 324 -21.06 -35.66 18.79
CA SER A 324 -19.78 -35.53 19.44
C SER A 324 -19.85 -34.47 20.52
N GLU A 325 -19.48 -34.83 21.73
CA GLU A 325 -19.35 -33.87 22.82
C GLU A 325 -18.13 -32.94 22.55
N ASN A 326 -18.38 -31.64 22.63
CA ASN A 326 -17.33 -30.62 22.52
C ASN A 326 -16.73 -30.31 23.90
N GLN A 327 -15.66 -29.49 23.92
CA GLN A 327 -15.00 -29.09 25.18
C GLN A 327 -15.89 -28.27 26.14
N GLN A 328 -17.06 -27.81 25.70
CA GLN A 328 -18.02 -27.03 26.48
C GLN A 328 -19.18 -27.91 27.07
N GLY A 329 -19.12 -29.21 26.85
CA GLY A 329 -20.18 -30.15 27.32
C GLY A 329 -21.45 -30.14 26.47
N GLU A 330 -21.41 -29.49 25.26
CA GLU A 330 -22.51 -29.58 24.30
C GLU A 330 -22.19 -30.67 23.25
N ASN A 331 -23.22 -31.41 22.83
CA ASN A 331 -23.09 -32.38 21.75
C ASN A 331 -23.36 -31.70 20.40
N ILE A 332 -22.35 -31.57 19.54
CA ILE A 332 -22.57 -31.24 18.13
C ILE A 332 -23.15 -32.46 17.42
N TYR A 333 -24.02 -32.25 16.44
CA TYR A 333 -24.61 -33.35 15.69
C TYR A 333 -24.59 -33.12 14.18
N ILE A 334 -24.58 -34.22 13.44
CA ILE A 334 -25.00 -34.31 12.04
C ILE A 334 -26.06 -35.44 11.94
N VAL A 335 -27.17 -35.08 11.30
CA VAL A 335 -28.24 -36.02 10.93
C VAL A 335 -28.39 -35.97 9.43
N ALA A 336 -28.35 -37.11 8.77
CA ALA A 336 -28.51 -37.20 7.31
C ALA A 336 -29.30 -38.46 6.92
N SER A 337 -29.97 -38.45 5.79
CA SER A 337 -30.60 -39.59 5.19
C SER A 337 -30.56 -39.49 3.67
N VAL A 338 -30.37 -40.62 3.00
CA VAL A 338 -30.45 -40.72 1.55
C VAL A 338 -31.89 -40.73 1.05
N THR A 339 -32.80 -41.34 1.83
CA THR A 339 -34.18 -41.66 1.41
C THR A 339 -35.23 -40.81 2.10
N GLU A 340 -34.94 -40.22 3.27
CA GLU A 340 -35.94 -39.60 4.15
C GLU A 340 -35.75 -38.09 4.29
N ASN A 341 -36.88 -37.37 4.47
CA ASN A 341 -36.82 -35.95 4.86
C ASN A 341 -36.71 -35.86 6.40
N ILE A 342 -35.55 -35.40 6.86
CA ILE A 342 -35.20 -35.34 8.28
C ILE A 342 -35.59 -34.04 8.98
N GLN A 343 -36.18 -33.05 8.26
CA GLN A 343 -36.45 -31.73 8.86
C GLN A 343 -37.37 -31.74 10.06
N ALA A 344 -38.44 -32.57 9.99
CA ALA A 344 -39.40 -32.71 11.08
C ALA A 344 -38.73 -33.36 12.32
N LEU A 345 -37.98 -34.44 12.10
CA LEU A 345 -37.21 -35.13 13.14
C LEU A 345 -36.20 -34.22 13.83
N VAL A 346 -35.42 -33.47 13.05
CA VAL A 346 -34.40 -32.53 13.58
C VAL A 346 -35.04 -31.38 14.36
N LYS A 347 -36.21 -30.89 13.91
CA LYS A 347 -36.96 -29.87 14.66
C LYS A 347 -37.46 -30.40 16.00
N GLU A 348 -38.01 -31.62 16.03
CA GLU A 348 -38.46 -32.27 17.24
C GLU A 348 -37.30 -32.58 18.20
N MET A 349 -36.18 -33.10 17.66
CA MET A 349 -34.94 -33.34 18.39
C MET A 349 -34.43 -32.09 19.09
N ASN A 350 -34.32 -30.97 18.33
CA ASN A 350 -33.87 -29.71 18.90
C ASN A 350 -34.80 -29.20 20.02
N GLY A 351 -36.12 -29.43 19.90
CA GLY A 351 -37.09 -29.07 20.95
C GLY A 351 -36.95 -29.94 22.19
N ALA A 352 -36.79 -31.23 22.02
CA ALA A 352 -36.70 -32.20 23.14
C ALA A 352 -35.34 -32.15 23.86
N LEU A 353 -34.23 -31.96 23.13
CA LEU A 353 -32.87 -32.06 23.65
C LEU A 353 -32.20 -30.68 23.84
N GLN A 354 -33.00 -29.64 23.95
CA GLN A 354 -32.52 -28.23 24.12
C GLN A 354 -31.46 -27.86 23.08
N GLY A 355 -31.74 -28.17 21.82
CA GLY A 355 -30.81 -28.00 20.73
C GLY A 355 -31.12 -26.82 19.81
N ARG A 356 -30.17 -26.51 18.95
CA ARG A 356 -30.32 -25.57 17.86
C ARG A 356 -29.56 -26.07 16.65
N GLY A 357 -30.16 -25.96 15.49
CA GLY A 357 -29.56 -26.33 14.22
C GLY A 357 -30.63 -26.52 13.16
N GLY A 358 -30.23 -26.98 12.00
CA GLY A 358 -31.11 -27.22 10.87
C GLY A 358 -30.32 -27.48 9.59
N GLY A 359 -31.01 -27.53 8.47
CA GLY A 359 -30.38 -27.82 7.19
C GLY A 359 -31.35 -28.07 6.07
N LYS A 360 -30.95 -28.86 5.10
CA LYS A 360 -31.72 -29.31 3.95
C LYS A 360 -32.59 -30.51 4.30
N PRO A 361 -33.56 -30.93 3.47
CA PRO A 361 -34.40 -32.08 3.73
C PRO A 361 -33.67 -33.40 4.06
N ASN A 362 -32.48 -33.58 3.51
CA ASN A 362 -31.67 -34.78 3.63
C ASN A 362 -30.38 -34.61 4.44
N PHE A 363 -30.12 -33.45 5.01
CA PHE A 363 -28.90 -33.18 5.77
C PHE A 363 -29.12 -32.00 6.73
N ALA A 364 -28.84 -32.21 8.00
CA ALA A 364 -28.89 -31.16 9.02
C ALA A 364 -27.71 -31.30 9.99
N GLN A 365 -27.31 -30.16 10.53
CA GLN A 365 -26.27 -30.06 11.55
C GLN A 365 -26.65 -29.05 12.63
N GLY A 366 -26.13 -29.23 13.81
CA GLY A 366 -26.43 -28.36 14.93
C GLY A 366 -25.78 -28.85 16.20
N LYS A 367 -26.33 -28.41 17.34
CA LYS A 367 -25.90 -28.87 18.67
C LYS A 367 -27.08 -29.03 19.61
N VAL A 368 -26.90 -29.90 20.59
CA VAL A 368 -27.85 -30.15 21.68
C VAL A 368 -27.09 -30.08 23.01
N SER A 369 -27.82 -29.66 24.07
CA SER A 369 -27.23 -29.56 25.42
C SER A 369 -27.52 -30.83 26.29
N ALA A 370 -28.25 -31.79 25.73
CA ALA A 370 -28.55 -33.04 26.41
C ALA A 370 -27.32 -33.95 26.51
N SER A 371 -27.27 -34.77 27.55
CA SER A 371 -26.26 -35.81 27.74
C SER A 371 -26.38 -36.92 26.70
N GLN A 372 -25.29 -37.68 26.50
CA GLN A 372 -25.28 -38.82 25.60
C GLN A 372 -26.42 -39.83 25.91
N THR A 373 -26.70 -40.10 27.21
CA THR A 373 -27.76 -41.03 27.64
C THR A 373 -29.15 -40.51 27.24
N GLU A 374 -29.42 -39.21 27.37
CA GLU A 374 -30.70 -38.60 26.98
C GLU A 374 -30.89 -38.63 25.47
N ILE A 375 -29.81 -38.29 24.71
CA ILE A 375 -29.83 -38.37 23.25
C ILE A 375 -30.10 -39.78 22.77
N GLU A 376 -29.44 -40.78 23.36
CA GLU A 376 -29.60 -42.18 23.02
C GLU A 376 -31.01 -42.65 23.28
N ALA A 377 -31.57 -42.37 24.47
CA ALA A 377 -32.95 -42.75 24.84
C ALA A 377 -33.97 -42.15 23.87
N TRP A 378 -33.81 -40.87 23.51
CA TRP A 378 -34.68 -40.20 22.56
C TRP A 378 -34.60 -40.83 21.16
N LEU A 379 -33.39 -41.12 20.66
CA LEU A 379 -33.21 -41.75 19.35
C LEU A 379 -33.79 -43.16 19.28
N LEU A 380 -33.63 -43.96 20.34
CA LEU A 380 -34.25 -45.30 20.43
C LEU A 380 -35.78 -45.24 20.39
N GLU A 381 -36.40 -44.25 21.04
CA GLU A 381 -37.85 -44.05 20.98
C GLU A 381 -38.34 -43.64 19.59
N LYS A 382 -37.57 -42.77 18.88
CA LYS A 382 -38.01 -42.19 17.61
C LYS A 382 -37.65 -42.99 16.38
N LEU A 383 -36.63 -43.82 16.44
CA LEU A 383 -36.14 -44.61 15.29
C LEU A 383 -36.49 -46.11 15.44
N GLY A 384 -36.86 -46.56 16.64
CA GLY A 384 -37.32 -47.93 16.94
C GLY A 384 -38.80 -48.05 16.80
#